data_9e470020335df426c5ef666349c5eeac
#
_entry.id   9e470020335df426c5ef666349c5eeac
#
_cell.length_a   1.000
_cell.length_b   1.000
_cell.length_c   1.000
_cell.angle_alpha   90.00
_cell.angle_beta   90.00
_cell.angle_gamma   90.00
#
_symmetry.space_group_name_H-M   'P 1'
#
loop_
_entity.id
_entity.type
_entity.pdbx_description
1 polymer ?
#
loop_
_entity_poly.entity_id
_entity_poly.type
_entity_poly.pdbx_seq_one_letter_code
_entity_poly.pdbx_strand_id
1 'polypeptide(L)'
;MGKTSSIKGVLFDLDGTLVDTEALILASFRYATKTVLGRDIPDEELRAKIGQPLTVQMWDWAGGSQEVHDKLFDTYLEHNDRVHSQLIRSFPDTTTVLGKLAAAGLPLGIVTSKRSGNARRAMESTGIEGYFDFLVAPDTFPAHKPDPAPVLHGCELFGISPDECIYIGDSPYDLQAGRGAGCVTVAALWGMFARGELLAEHPDYAITALSELVPIAAGK
;
A
#
# COMPACT_ATOMS: atom_id res chain seq x y z
N MET A 1 19.31 16.31 12.22
CA MET A 1 18.43 16.96 13.22
C MET A 1 17.08 16.29 13.05
N GLY A 2 16.65 15.48 14.02
CA GLY A 2 15.35 14.79 13.95
C GLY A 2 14.22 15.82 13.88
N LYS A 3 13.22 15.57 13.04
CA LYS A 3 11.98 16.35 13.01
C LYS A 3 11.34 16.22 14.40
N THR A 4 11.22 17.32 15.13
CA THR A 4 10.70 17.37 16.51
C THR A 4 9.20 17.70 16.55
N SER A 5 8.49 17.64 15.42
CA SER A 5 7.05 17.85 15.38
C SER A 5 6.33 16.65 16.02
N SER A 6 5.37 16.93 16.90
CA SER A 6 4.50 15.91 17.47
C SER A 6 3.65 15.29 16.35
N ILE A 7 3.62 13.96 16.24
CA ILE A 7 2.78 13.27 15.27
C ILE A 7 1.31 13.47 15.61
N LYS A 8 0.51 13.85 14.61
CA LYS A 8 -0.92 14.15 14.73
C LYS A 8 -1.80 13.27 13.86
N GLY A 9 -1.23 12.47 12.94
CA GLY A 9 -1.99 11.55 12.10
C GLY A 9 -1.09 10.51 11.47
N VAL A 10 -1.70 9.40 11.01
CA VAL A 10 -0.98 8.31 10.36
C VAL A 10 -1.69 7.91 9.07
N LEU A 11 -0.97 7.96 7.98
CA LEU A 11 -1.36 7.45 6.68
C LEU A 11 -0.66 6.11 6.43
N PHE A 12 -1.40 5.17 5.88
CA PHE A 12 -0.93 3.81 5.60
C PHE A 12 -1.08 3.48 4.12
N ASP A 13 -0.11 2.75 3.57
CA ASP A 13 -0.44 1.86 2.47
C ASP A 13 -1.23 0.64 2.97
N LEU A 14 -1.82 -0.12 2.06
CA LEU A 14 -2.69 -1.24 2.39
C LEU A 14 -2.02 -2.59 2.14
N ASP A 15 -1.72 -2.88 0.86
CA ASP A 15 -1.18 -4.18 0.42
C ASP A 15 0.28 -4.33 0.84
N GLY A 16 0.62 -5.38 1.58
CA GLY A 16 1.98 -5.58 2.10
C GLY A 16 2.29 -4.80 3.38
N THR A 17 1.44 -3.85 3.75
CA THR A 17 1.62 -3.03 4.96
C THR A 17 0.66 -3.43 6.09
N LEU A 18 -0.63 -3.42 5.83
CA LEU A 18 -1.69 -3.80 6.78
C LEU A 18 -2.30 -5.15 6.47
N VAL A 19 -2.35 -5.50 5.20
CA VAL A 19 -2.97 -6.72 4.68
C VAL A 19 -1.95 -7.49 3.87
N ASP A 20 -1.78 -8.78 4.21
CA ASP A 20 -0.98 -9.72 3.42
C ASP A 20 -1.79 -10.14 2.19
N THR A 21 -1.43 -9.57 1.07
CA THR A 21 -2.03 -9.82 -0.25
C THR A 21 -1.04 -10.38 -1.26
N GLU A 22 0.19 -10.70 -0.87
CA GLU A 22 1.23 -11.17 -1.80
C GLU A 22 0.76 -12.42 -2.56
N ALA A 23 0.28 -13.43 -1.84
CA ALA A 23 -0.20 -14.67 -2.44
C ALA A 23 -1.38 -14.43 -3.41
N LEU A 24 -2.30 -13.53 -3.06
CA LEU A 24 -3.45 -13.15 -3.88
C LEU A 24 -3.02 -12.45 -5.17
N ILE A 25 -2.12 -11.48 -5.06
CA ILE A 25 -1.62 -10.69 -6.20
C ILE A 25 -0.84 -11.58 -7.16
N LEU A 26 0.11 -12.37 -6.65
CA LEU A 26 0.91 -13.27 -7.49
C LEU A 26 0.08 -14.35 -8.16
N ALA A 27 -0.88 -14.96 -7.47
CA ALA A 27 -1.79 -15.93 -8.07
C ALA A 27 -2.60 -15.32 -9.21
N SER A 28 -3.06 -14.06 -9.03
CA SER A 28 -3.85 -13.36 -10.05
C SER A 28 -3.00 -12.94 -11.26
N PHE A 29 -1.77 -12.50 -11.04
CA PHE A 29 -0.82 -12.22 -12.12
C PHE A 29 -0.49 -13.49 -12.93
N ARG A 30 -0.12 -14.60 -12.26
CA ARG A 30 0.17 -15.86 -12.94
C ARG A 30 -1.01 -16.33 -13.78
N TYR A 31 -2.22 -16.24 -13.22
CA TYR A 31 -3.42 -16.62 -13.95
C TYR A 31 -3.66 -15.75 -15.19
N ALA A 32 -3.56 -14.43 -15.04
CA ALA A 32 -3.78 -13.49 -16.14
C ALA A 32 -2.73 -13.65 -17.25
N THR A 33 -1.45 -13.67 -16.91
CA THR A 33 -0.35 -13.81 -17.89
C THR A 33 -0.38 -15.16 -18.58
N LYS A 34 -0.66 -16.25 -17.87
CA LYS A 34 -0.82 -17.59 -18.45
C LYS A 34 -2.00 -17.66 -19.40
N THR A 35 -3.14 -17.11 -19.00
CA THR A 35 -4.38 -17.17 -19.79
C THR A 35 -4.30 -16.32 -21.05
N VAL A 36 -3.77 -15.09 -20.94
CA VAL A 36 -3.79 -14.12 -22.04
C VAL A 36 -2.56 -14.24 -22.94
N LEU A 37 -1.38 -14.45 -22.34
CA LEU A 37 -0.11 -14.49 -23.09
C LEU A 37 0.38 -15.90 -23.37
N GLY A 38 -0.21 -16.93 -22.75
CA GLY A 38 0.27 -18.32 -22.84
C GLY A 38 1.63 -18.53 -22.16
N ARG A 39 2.11 -17.60 -21.34
CA ARG A 39 3.46 -17.61 -20.75
C ARG A 39 3.38 -17.75 -19.24
N ASP A 40 4.29 -18.55 -18.68
CA ASP A 40 4.59 -18.55 -17.26
C ASP A 40 5.69 -17.52 -17.01
N ILE A 41 5.38 -16.49 -16.23
CA ILE A 41 6.31 -15.43 -15.83
C ILE A 41 6.82 -15.77 -14.42
N PRO A 42 8.16 -15.71 -14.19
CA PRO A 42 8.73 -15.98 -12.87
C PRO A 42 8.19 -15.00 -11.80
N ASP A 43 8.04 -15.50 -10.58
CA ASP A 43 7.52 -14.69 -9.45
C ASP A 43 8.35 -13.44 -9.17
N GLU A 44 9.65 -13.49 -9.37
CA GLU A 44 10.55 -12.34 -9.21
C GLU A 44 10.17 -11.20 -10.18
N GLU A 45 9.88 -11.53 -11.43
CA GLU A 45 9.44 -10.56 -12.44
C GLU A 45 8.04 -10.01 -12.11
N LEU A 46 7.14 -10.87 -11.61
CA LEU A 46 5.80 -10.45 -11.18
C LEU A 46 5.88 -9.52 -9.97
N ARG A 47 6.71 -9.85 -8.96
CA ARG A 47 6.90 -9.02 -7.76
C ARG A 47 7.45 -7.64 -8.08
N ALA A 48 8.38 -7.54 -9.01
CA ALA A 48 8.99 -6.26 -9.40
C ALA A 48 7.99 -5.20 -9.89
N LYS A 49 6.76 -5.62 -10.19
CA LYS A 49 5.67 -4.75 -10.65
C LYS A 49 4.71 -4.32 -9.55
N ILE A 50 4.73 -4.98 -8.39
CA ILE A 50 3.84 -4.66 -7.27
C ILE A 50 4.15 -3.25 -6.73
N GLY A 51 3.16 -2.58 -6.17
CA GLY A 51 3.29 -1.21 -5.62
C GLY A 51 2.81 -0.11 -6.55
N GLN A 52 2.74 -0.36 -7.87
CA GLN A 52 2.15 0.55 -8.84
C GLN A 52 0.64 0.24 -9.05
N PRO A 53 -0.14 1.16 -9.65
CA PRO A 53 -1.50 0.85 -10.07
C PRO A 53 -1.56 -0.30 -11.07
N LEU A 54 -2.54 -1.20 -10.92
CA LEU A 54 -2.68 -2.39 -11.76
C LEU A 54 -2.70 -2.07 -13.27
N THR A 55 -3.36 -0.98 -13.66
CA THR A 55 -3.38 -0.52 -15.06
C THR A 55 -1.99 -0.24 -15.61
N VAL A 56 -1.10 0.34 -14.80
CA VAL A 56 0.28 0.60 -15.19
C VAL A 56 1.04 -0.72 -15.34
N GLN A 57 0.88 -1.64 -14.39
CA GLN A 57 1.55 -2.92 -14.40
C GLN A 57 1.18 -3.79 -15.63
N MET A 58 -0.08 -3.75 -16.08
CA MET A 58 -0.54 -4.52 -17.24
C MET A 58 0.08 -4.06 -18.57
N TRP A 59 0.43 -2.78 -18.70
CA TRP A 59 1.13 -2.27 -19.89
C TRP A 59 2.50 -2.89 -20.11
N ASP A 60 3.20 -3.27 -19.04
CA ASP A 60 4.52 -3.89 -19.15
C ASP A 60 4.50 -5.23 -19.91
N TRP A 61 3.36 -5.94 -19.87
CA TRP A 61 3.18 -7.22 -20.58
C TRP A 61 2.31 -7.11 -21.83
N ALA A 62 1.65 -5.99 -22.04
CA ALA A 62 0.71 -5.80 -23.17
C ALA A 62 1.39 -5.63 -24.53
N GLY A 63 2.72 -5.38 -24.57
CA GLY A 63 3.46 -5.19 -25.82
C GLY A 63 2.96 -4.01 -26.64
N GLY A 64 2.39 -2.98 -26.01
CA GLY A 64 1.80 -1.80 -26.67
C GLY A 64 0.38 -2.01 -27.20
N SER A 65 -0.24 -3.17 -26.98
CA SER A 65 -1.60 -3.47 -27.43
C SER A 65 -2.64 -3.16 -26.37
N GLN A 66 -3.55 -2.23 -26.64
CA GLN A 66 -4.69 -1.92 -25.76
C GLN A 66 -5.57 -3.16 -25.52
N GLU A 67 -5.82 -3.96 -26.55
CA GLU A 67 -6.64 -5.16 -26.43
C GLU A 67 -6.01 -6.18 -25.46
N VAL A 68 -4.69 -6.37 -25.54
CA VAL A 68 -3.97 -7.29 -24.63
C VAL A 68 -3.95 -6.74 -23.22
N HIS A 69 -3.73 -5.42 -23.07
CA HIS A 69 -3.80 -4.75 -21.77
C HIS A 69 -5.16 -4.98 -21.09
N ASP A 70 -6.26 -4.72 -21.79
CA ASP A 70 -7.60 -4.84 -21.22
C ASP A 70 -7.93 -6.30 -20.86
N LYS A 71 -7.54 -7.26 -21.71
CA LYS A 71 -7.69 -8.69 -21.42
C LYS A 71 -6.88 -9.11 -20.16
N LEU A 72 -5.64 -8.65 -20.04
CA LEU A 72 -4.82 -8.93 -18.85
C LEU A 72 -5.48 -8.35 -17.59
N PHE A 73 -5.92 -7.11 -17.67
CA PHE A 73 -6.55 -6.39 -16.58
C PHE A 73 -7.83 -7.08 -16.10
N ASP A 74 -8.75 -7.37 -17.03
CA ASP A 74 -10.02 -8.02 -16.71
C ASP A 74 -9.82 -9.44 -16.19
N THR A 75 -8.92 -10.22 -16.82
CA THR A 75 -8.60 -11.59 -16.37
C THR A 75 -7.99 -11.59 -14.97
N TYR A 76 -7.13 -10.62 -14.66
CA TYR A 76 -6.57 -10.44 -13.32
C TYR A 76 -7.68 -10.16 -12.30
N LEU A 77 -8.56 -9.20 -12.57
CA LEU A 77 -9.64 -8.82 -11.65
C LEU A 77 -10.60 -9.98 -11.41
N GLU A 78 -11.01 -10.69 -12.45
CA GLU A 78 -11.88 -11.85 -12.33
C GLU A 78 -11.26 -12.96 -11.45
N HIS A 79 -9.98 -13.27 -11.66
CA HIS A 79 -9.29 -14.25 -10.83
C HIS A 79 -9.14 -13.76 -9.39
N ASN A 80 -8.70 -12.50 -9.21
CA ASN A 80 -8.53 -11.88 -7.90
C ASN A 80 -9.82 -11.97 -7.08
N ASP A 81 -10.95 -11.61 -7.68
CA ASP A 81 -12.27 -11.68 -7.04
C ASP A 81 -12.64 -13.10 -6.62
N ARG A 82 -12.36 -14.08 -7.47
CA ARG A 82 -12.69 -15.49 -7.22
C ARG A 82 -11.95 -16.09 -6.03
N VAL A 83 -10.66 -15.73 -5.84
CA VAL A 83 -9.81 -16.33 -4.81
C VAL A 83 -9.53 -15.42 -3.60
N HIS A 84 -10.06 -14.21 -3.63
CA HIS A 84 -9.82 -13.17 -2.62
C HIS A 84 -9.96 -13.67 -1.18
N SER A 85 -11.13 -14.19 -0.82
CA SER A 85 -11.41 -14.65 0.56
C SER A 85 -10.54 -15.83 1.02
N GLN A 86 -9.94 -16.55 0.08
CA GLN A 86 -9.06 -17.69 0.38
C GLN A 86 -7.62 -17.25 0.68
N LEU A 87 -7.17 -16.19 0.02
CA LEU A 87 -5.76 -15.79 -0.02
C LEU A 87 -5.44 -14.50 0.74
N ILE A 88 -6.46 -13.75 1.20
CA ILE A 88 -6.25 -12.52 1.95
C ILE A 88 -6.13 -12.78 3.45
N ARG A 89 -5.20 -12.11 4.12
CA ARG A 89 -5.00 -12.15 5.58
C ARG A 89 -4.57 -10.78 6.10
N SER A 90 -4.87 -10.48 7.36
CA SER A 90 -4.21 -9.37 8.06
C SER A 90 -2.82 -9.79 8.50
N PHE A 91 -1.89 -8.85 8.54
CA PHE A 91 -0.65 -9.09 9.27
C PHE A 91 -0.93 -9.23 10.79
N PRO A 92 -0.03 -9.91 11.53
CA PRO A 92 -0.14 -9.99 12.98
C PRO A 92 -0.28 -8.60 13.62
N ASP A 93 -1.08 -8.51 14.67
CA ASP A 93 -1.29 -7.29 15.48
C ASP A 93 -1.92 -6.09 14.76
N THR A 94 -2.29 -6.17 13.47
CA THR A 94 -2.86 -5.05 12.71
C THR A 94 -4.02 -4.39 13.45
N THR A 95 -5.06 -5.12 13.82
CA THR A 95 -6.22 -4.57 14.53
C THR A 95 -5.86 -4.03 15.91
N THR A 96 -4.93 -4.70 16.62
CA THR A 96 -4.46 -4.27 17.94
C THR A 96 -3.73 -2.92 17.86
N VAL A 97 -2.87 -2.76 16.86
CA VAL A 97 -2.10 -1.52 16.66
C VAL A 97 -3.00 -0.38 16.21
N LEU A 98 -3.88 -0.62 15.21
CA LEU A 98 -4.83 0.38 14.76
C LEU A 98 -5.72 0.85 15.92
N GLY A 99 -6.21 -0.09 16.76
CA GLY A 99 -6.98 0.25 17.96
C GLY A 99 -6.21 1.11 18.97
N LYS A 100 -4.90 0.87 19.17
CA LYS A 100 -4.06 1.68 20.05
C LYS A 100 -3.84 3.09 19.51
N LEU A 101 -3.60 3.24 18.20
CA LEU A 101 -3.43 4.55 17.56
C LEU A 101 -4.73 5.36 17.61
N ALA A 102 -5.87 4.75 17.29
CA ALA A 102 -7.19 5.37 17.39
C ALA A 102 -7.52 5.77 18.84
N ALA A 103 -7.24 4.90 19.83
CA ALA A 103 -7.43 5.23 21.26
C ALA A 103 -6.51 6.36 21.75
N ALA A 104 -5.37 6.58 21.09
CA ALA A 104 -4.51 7.75 21.32
C ALA A 104 -5.04 9.03 20.67
N GLY A 105 -6.17 8.98 19.96
CA GLY A 105 -6.79 10.12 19.28
C GLY A 105 -6.14 10.49 17.95
N LEU A 106 -5.34 9.59 17.36
CA LEU A 106 -4.73 9.84 16.06
C LEU A 106 -5.72 9.48 14.95
N PRO A 107 -6.05 10.38 14.01
CA PRO A 107 -6.76 10.06 12.78
C PRO A 107 -5.92 9.13 11.90
N LEU A 108 -6.58 8.17 11.26
CA LEU A 108 -5.94 7.15 10.41
C LEU A 108 -6.53 7.23 9.01
N GLY A 109 -5.68 7.18 7.98
CA GLY A 109 -6.10 7.20 6.57
C GLY A 109 -5.34 6.19 5.73
N ILE A 110 -5.94 5.78 4.62
CA ILE A 110 -5.32 4.90 3.62
C ILE A 110 -4.96 5.71 2.38
N VAL A 111 -3.73 5.51 1.89
CA VAL A 111 -3.26 6.00 0.58
C VAL A 111 -2.65 4.81 -0.17
N THR A 112 -3.38 4.25 -1.13
CA THR A 112 -3.01 2.99 -1.77
C THR A 112 -2.99 3.07 -3.30
N SER A 113 -2.21 2.20 -3.95
CA SER A 113 -2.23 1.98 -5.41
C SER A 113 -3.34 1.02 -5.86
N LYS A 114 -4.07 0.42 -4.90
CA LYS A 114 -5.21 -0.45 -5.16
C LYS A 114 -6.46 0.38 -5.44
N ARG A 115 -7.29 -0.03 -6.41
CA ARG A 115 -8.59 0.62 -6.69
C ARG A 115 -9.50 0.57 -5.47
N SER A 116 -10.26 1.63 -5.28
CA SER A 116 -11.07 1.86 -4.06
C SER A 116 -12.01 0.71 -3.72
N GLY A 117 -12.70 0.12 -4.69
CA GLY A 117 -13.57 -1.03 -4.48
C GLY A 117 -12.85 -2.26 -3.93
N ASN A 118 -11.68 -2.58 -4.50
CA ASN A 118 -10.86 -3.71 -4.05
C ASN A 118 -10.19 -3.43 -2.69
N ALA A 119 -9.81 -2.17 -2.43
CA ALA A 119 -9.25 -1.76 -1.15
C ALA A 119 -10.30 -1.89 -0.03
N ARG A 120 -11.53 -1.40 -0.22
CA ARG A 120 -12.62 -1.54 0.74
C ARG A 120 -12.92 -3.01 1.03
N ARG A 121 -13.04 -3.83 0.00
CA ARG A 121 -13.25 -5.27 0.16
C ARG A 121 -12.14 -5.95 0.97
N ALA A 122 -10.89 -5.56 0.75
CA ALA A 122 -9.75 -6.06 1.54
C ALA A 122 -9.86 -5.65 3.01
N MET A 123 -10.17 -4.38 3.28
CA MET A 123 -10.37 -3.87 4.63
C MET A 123 -11.56 -4.51 5.34
N GLU A 124 -12.69 -4.69 4.66
CA GLU A 124 -13.87 -5.40 5.19
C GLU A 124 -13.55 -6.86 5.53
N SER A 125 -12.91 -7.58 4.60
CA SER A 125 -12.55 -9.00 4.79
C SER A 125 -11.57 -9.23 5.94
N THR A 126 -10.80 -8.22 6.31
CA THR A 126 -9.82 -8.26 7.41
C THR A 126 -10.30 -7.54 8.68
N GLY A 127 -11.49 -6.94 8.64
CA GLY A 127 -12.12 -6.28 9.79
C GLY A 127 -11.45 -4.97 10.21
N ILE A 128 -10.76 -4.29 9.29
CA ILE A 128 -10.01 -3.06 9.61
C ILE A 128 -10.65 -1.78 9.05
N GLU A 129 -11.72 -1.87 8.24
CA GLU A 129 -12.31 -0.71 7.57
C GLU A 129 -12.72 0.40 8.55
N GLY A 130 -13.31 0.04 9.68
CA GLY A 130 -13.83 0.99 10.66
C GLY A 130 -12.79 1.82 11.41
N TYR A 131 -11.49 1.61 11.18
CA TYR A 131 -10.43 2.40 11.79
C TYR A 131 -10.05 3.64 10.98
N PHE A 132 -10.45 3.74 9.70
CA PHE A 132 -9.95 4.76 8.79
C PHE A 132 -10.99 5.81 8.47
N ASP A 133 -10.59 7.08 8.51
CA ASP A 133 -11.43 8.24 8.21
C ASP A 133 -11.68 8.36 6.70
N PHE A 134 -10.70 7.95 5.87
CA PHE A 134 -10.79 8.01 4.41
C PHE A 134 -9.86 7.00 3.71
N LEU A 135 -10.09 6.88 2.40
CA LEU A 135 -9.31 6.09 1.45
C LEU A 135 -9.00 6.93 0.21
N VAL A 136 -7.71 7.15 -0.06
CA VAL A 136 -7.20 7.73 -1.32
C VAL A 136 -6.72 6.59 -2.21
N ALA A 137 -7.26 6.51 -3.42
CA ALA A 137 -7.03 5.42 -4.37
C ALA A 137 -6.92 5.96 -5.82
N PRO A 138 -6.34 5.23 -6.79
CA PRO A 138 -6.12 5.70 -8.16
C PRO A 138 -7.39 6.08 -8.94
N ASP A 139 -8.54 5.54 -8.54
CA ASP A 139 -9.85 5.86 -9.13
C ASP A 139 -10.59 6.98 -8.37
N THR A 140 -10.04 7.48 -7.28
CA THR A 140 -10.58 8.61 -6.50
C THR A 140 -9.67 9.84 -6.51
N PHE A 141 -8.41 9.68 -6.92
CA PHE A 141 -7.42 10.75 -7.00
C PHE A 141 -6.55 10.59 -8.26
N PRO A 142 -6.25 11.66 -9.04
CA PRO A 142 -5.67 11.55 -10.38
C PRO A 142 -4.19 11.17 -10.41
N ALA A 143 -3.44 11.37 -9.32
CA ALA A 143 -2.03 11.00 -9.20
C ALA A 143 -1.85 9.71 -8.40
N HIS A 144 -0.74 9.03 -8.58
CA HIS A 144 -0.39 7.80 -7.87
C HIS A 144 1.08 7.79 -7.45
N LYS A 145 1.39 7.01 -6.40
CA LYS A 145 2.77 6.80 -5.93
C LYS A 145 3.68 6.35 -7.09
N PRO A 146 4.90 6.84 -7.22
CA PRO A 146 5.70 7.58 -6.24
C PRO A 146 5.46 9.11 -6.22
N ASP A 147 4.49 9.65 -6.99
CA ASP A 147 4.12 11.06 -6.88
C ASP A 147 3.67 11.34 -5.43
N PRO A 148 4.14 12.44 -4.79
CA PRO A 148 3.75 12.79 -3.43
C PRO A 148 2.29 13.28 -3.30
N ALA A 149 1.65 13.67 -4.39
CA ALA A 149 0.33 14.28 -4.37
C ALA A 149 -0.76 13.48 -3.63
N PRO A 150 -0.87 12.13 -3.76
CA PRO A 150 -1.85 11.37 -3.00
C PRO A 150 -1.62 11.42 -1.49
N VAL A 151 -0.34 11.43 -1.05
CA VAL A 151 0.02 11.51 0.38
C VAL A 151 -0.25 12.90 0.91
N LEU A 152 0.10 13.95 0.15
CA LEU A 152 -0.25 15.35 0.48
C LEU A 152 -1.77 15.52 0.61
N HIS A 153 -2.53 14.94 -0.30
CA HIS A 153 -4.00 14.97 -0.21
C HIS A 153 -4.51 14.28 1.06
N GLY A 154 -3.91 13.17 1.47
CA GLY A 154 -4.22 12.53 2.75
C GLY A 154 -3.96 13.45 3.95
N CYS A 155 -2.84 14.19 3.95
CA CYS A 155 -2.55 15.19 4.98
C CYS A 155 -3.58 16.34 4.97
N GLU A 156 -3.99 16.80 3.79
CA GLU A 156 -5.03 17.83 3.62
C GLU A 156 -6.38 17.39 4.19
N LEU A 157 -6.78 16.12 3.93
CA LEU A 157 -8.02 15.56 4.47
C LEU A 157 -8.03 15.49 6.00
N PHE A 158 -6.88 15.31 6.63
CA PHE A 158 -6.74 15.40 8.08
C PHE A 158 -6.68 16.87 8.57
N GLY A 159 -6.35 17.83 7.72
CA GLY A 159 -6.02 19.20 8.12
C GLY A 159 -4.71 19.29 8.91
N ILE A 160 -3.75 18.43 8.62
CA ILE A 160 -2.48 18.28 9.33
C ILE A 160 -1.31 18.65 8.41
N SER A 161 -0.28 19.30 8.94
CA SER A 161 0.96 19.53 8.20
C SER A 161 1.68 18.20 7.91
N PRO A 162 2.25 18.00 6.71
CA PRO A 162 2.92 16.75 6.38
C PRO A 162 4.02 16.31 7.36
N ASP A 163 4.78 17.25 7.94
CA ASP A 163 5.82 16.96 8.93
C ASP A 163 5.28 16.49 10.30
N GLU A 164 3.98 16.60 10.52
CA GLU A 164 3.24 16.07 11.68
C GLU A 164 2.51 14.77 11.36
N CYS A 165 2.67 14.24 10.15
CA CYS A 165 2.03 13.02 9.67
C CYS A 165 3.06 11.92 9.40
N ILE A 166 2.78 10.70 9.85
CA ILE A 166 3.51 9.51 9.42
C ILE A 166 2.90 8.98 8.13
N TYR A 167 3.75 8.58 7.17
CA TYR A 167 3.34 7.70 6.08
C TYR A 167 4.14 6.40 6.15
N ILE A 168 3.44 5.27 6.29
CA ILE A 168 4.04 3.93 6.38
C ILE A 168 3.66 3.08 5.18
N GLY A 169 4.65 2.40 4.59
CA GLY A 169 4.48 1.49 3.47
C GLY A 169 5.62 0.49 3.35
N ASP A 170 5.44 -0.52 2.50
CA ASP A 170 6.37 -1.62 2.29
C ASP A 170 7.08 -1.58 0.93
N SER A 171 6.88 -0.52 0.14
CA SER A 171 7.49 -0.37 -1.17
C SER A 171 8.37 0.87 -1.30
N PRO A 172 9.36 0.90 -2.22
CA PRO A 172 10.09 2.11 -2.57
C PRO A 172 9.18 3.26 -3.00
N TYR A 173 8.07 2.96 -3.69
CA TYR A 173 7.10 3.96 -4.14
C TYR A 173 6.41 4.68 -2.98
N ASP A 174 6.16 3.98 -1.88
CA ASP A 174 5.61 4.57 -0.65
C ASP A 174 6.58 5.55 -0.02
N LEU A 175 7.83 5.10 0.15
CA LEU A 175 8.86 5.89 0.80
C LEU A 175 9.22 7.14 -0.02
N GLN A 176 9.24 7.02 -1.36
CA GLN A 176 9.43 8.15 -2.26
C GLN A 176 8.28 9.15 -2.16
N ALA A 177 7.03 8.67 -2.19
CA ALA A 177 5.83 9.50 -2.07
C ALA A 177 5.77 10.21 -0.70
N GLY A 178 5.98 9.46 0.39
CA GLY A 178 5.97 10.01 1.76
C GLY A 178 7.06 11.06 1.98
N ARG A 179 8.29 10.77 1.52
CA ARG A 179 9.41 11.71 1.58
C ARG A 179 9.14 12.95 0.72
N GLY A 180 8.64 12.76 -0.51
CA GLY A 180 8.29 13.85 -1.41
C GLY A 180 7.20 14.75 -0.86
N ALA A 181 6.26 14.19 -0.11
CA ALA A 181 5.23 14.93 0.62
C ALA A 181 5.76 15.67 1.87
N GLY A 182 6.92 15.28 2.39
CA GLY A 182 7.50 15.83 3.61
C GLY A 182 7.02 15.15 4.89
N CYS A 183 6.34 14.01 4.79
CA CYS A 183 5.93 13.20 5.94
C CYS A 183 7.11 12.55 6.65
N VAL A 184 6.87 12.07 7.87
CA VAL A 184 7.75 11.13 8.55
C VAL A 184 7.54 9.76 7.90
N THR A 185 8.58 9.21 7.29
CA THR A 185 8.49 7.96 6.52
C THR A 185 8.87 6.76 7.37
N VAL A 186 8.04 5.71 7.31
CA VAL A 186 8.27 4.45 8.02
C VAL A 186 8.27 3.30 7.01
N ALA A 187 9.37 2.56 6.92
CA ALA A 187 9.46 1.36 6.11
C ALA A 187 8.94 0.14 6.87
N ALA A 188 7.95 -0.55 6.32
CA ALA A 188 7.40 -1.80 6.81
C ALA A 188 8.21 -2.98 6.25
N LEU A 189 9.13 -3.55 7.05
CA LEU A 189 10.10 -4.56 6.59
C LEU A 189 9.54 -5.99 6.52
N TRP A 190 8.27 -6.19 6.77
CA TRP A 190 7.58 -7.48 6.66
C TRP A 190 6.80 -7.65 5.35
N GLY A 191 6.76 -6.62 4.51
CA GLY A 191 6.00 -6.60 3.27
C GLY A 191 6.70 -7.29 2.10
N MET A 192 6.35 -6.87 0.88
CA MET A 192 6.70 -7.57 -0.35
C MET A 192 8.09 -7.23 -0.89
N PHE A 193 8.67 -6.07 -0.48
CA PHE A 193 9.96 -5.61 -0.97
C PHE A 193 11.10 -5.98 -0.03
N ALA A 194 12.28 -6.24 -0.61
CA ALA A 194 13.46 -6.60 0.17
C ALA A 194 13.93 -5.42 1.04
N ARG A 195 14.41 -5.76 2.26
CA ARG A 195 14.95 -4.77 3.22
C ARG A 195 15.94 -3.79 2.58
N GLY A 196 16.82 -4.29 1.69
CA GLY A 196 17.84 -3.46 1.05
C GLY A 196 17.24 -2.39 0.14
N GLU A 197 16.17 -2.72 -0.59
CA GLU A 197 15.46 -1.79 -1.47
C GLU A 197 14.78 -0.67 -0.67
N LEU A 198 14.14 -1.03 0.44
CA LEU A 198 13.49 -0.06 1.32
C LEU A 198 14.48 0.87 2.02
N LEU A 199 15.59 0.32 2.53
CA LEU A 199 16.62 1.12 3.19
C LEU A 199 17.38 2.04 2.22
N ALA A 200 17.47 1.69 0.93
CA ALA A 200 18.04 2.56 -0.10
C ALA A 200 17.22 3.85 -0.31
N GLU A 201 15.95 3.86 0.08
CA GLU A 201 15.09 5.05 0.05
C GLU A 201 15.26 5.96 1.27
N HIS A 202 16.15 5.64 2.20
CA HIS A 202 16.46 6.45 3.39
C HIS A 202 15.22 6.83 4.23
N PRO A 203 14.37 5.88 4.66
CA PRO A 203 13.24 6.18 5.53
C PRO A 203 13.69 6.77 6.87
N ASP A 204 12.84 7.59 7.50
CA ASP A 204 13.11 8.10 8.85
C ASP A 204 13.15 6.95 9.88
N TYR A 205 12.30 5.93 9.70
CA TYR A 205 12.26 4.70 10.50
C TYR A 205 12.12 3.47 9.62
N ALA A 206 12.64 2.34 10.09
CA ALA A 206 12.45 1.01 9.47
C ALA A 206 12.10 0.01 10.58
N ILE A 207 10.90 -0.55 10.52
CA ILE A 207 10.35 -1.41 11.56
C ILE A 207 10.10 -2.82 11.04
N THR A 208 10.22 -3.81 11.93
CA THR A 208 10.05 -5.24 11.61
C THR A 208 8.70 -5.80 12.05
N ALA A 209 7.99 -5.04 12.88
CA ALA A 209 6.64 -5.36 13.34
C ALA A 209 5.81 -4.08 13.47
N LEU A 210 4.53 -4.15 13.12
CA LEU A 210 3.63 -2.99 13.14
C LEU A 210 3.49 -2.37 14.54
N SER A 211 3.65 -3.19 15.60
CA SER A 211 3.62 -2.72 16.99
C SER A 211 4.69 -1.67 17.34
N GLU A 212 5.81 -1.64 16.60
CA GLU A 212 6.86 -0.64 16.76
C GLU A 212 6.42 0.78 16.32
N LEU A 213 5.33 0.88 15.54
CA LEU A 213 4.76 2.17 15.12
C LEU A 213 4.19 2.97 16.28
N VAL A 214 3.65 2.29 17.30
CA VAL A 214 2.98 2.96 18.45
C VAL A 214 3.92 3.89 19.22
N PRO A 215 5.12 3.47 19.65
CA PRO A 215 6.06 4.39 20.30
C PRO A 215 6.54 5.51 19.35
N ILE A 216 6.75 5.24 18.06
CA ILE A 216 7.15 6.28 17.08
C ILE A 216 6.07 7.37 17.00
N ALA A 217 4.80 6.95 16.86
CA ALA A 217 3.68 7.89 16.82
C ALA A 217 3.50 8.68 18.12
N ALA A 218 3.95 8.13 19.26
CA ALA A 218 3.95 8.80 20.56
C ALA A 218 5.18 9.69 20.80
N GLY A 219 6.09 9.82 19.82
CA GLY A 219 7.32 10.63 19.95
C GLY A 219 8.36 10.05 20.89
N LYS A 220 8.42 8.72 21.01
CA LYS A 220 9.33 7.99 21.91
C LYS A 220 10.39 7.21 21.16
#